data_16d16e727ff33a2e7a677de6204c3090
#
_entry.id   16d16e727ff33a2e7a677de6204c3090
#
_cell.length_a   1.000
_cell.length_b   1.000
_cell.length_c   1.000
_cell.angle_alpha   90.00
_cell.angle_beta   90.00
_cell.angle_gamma   90.00
#
_symmetry.space_group_name_H-M   'P 1'
#
loop_
_entity.id
_entity.type
_entity.pdbx_description
1 polymer ?
#
loop_
_entity_poly.entity_id
_entity_poly.type
_entity_poly.pdbx_seq_one_letter_code
_entity_poly.pdbx_strand_id
1 'polypeptide(L)'
;MIHCRSEIKIGNDVQFSPNVLIYDHDHDYKAEGGVKSMKYIETPVSIGNNVWIGANTVILRGASIGDNAVIAAGSIVKGTVPSNCLFLNIKTDDIRFMSI
;
A
#
# COMPACT_ATOMS: atom_id res chain seq x y z
N MET A 1 -6.16 -6.47 6.84
CA MET A 1 -7.30 -6.80 5.96
C MET A 1 -6.99 -6.38 4.53
N ILE A 2 -7.31 -7.24 3.58
CA ILE A 2 -7.01 -7.02 2.18
C ILE A 2 -8.32 -6.90 1.41
N HIS A 3 -8.51 -5.79 0.69
CA HIS A 3 -9.66 -5.54 -0.15
C HIS A 3 -9.21 -5.46 -1.62
N CYS A 4 -9.55 -6.49 -2.39
CA CYS A 4 -9.09 -6.62 -3.77
C CYS A 4 -10.28 -6.60 -4.74
N ARG A 5 -10.24 -5.72 -5.73
CA ARG A 5 -11.19 -5.69 -6.86
C ARG A 5 -10.52 -5.98 -8.19
N SER A 6 -9.28 -5.60 -8.35
CA SER A 6 -8.49 -5.84 -9.56
C SER A 6 -7.38 -6.84 -9.28
N GLU A 7 -6.28 -6.39 -8.72
CA GLU A 7 -5.14 -7.25 -8.46
C GLU A 7 -4.30 -6.75 -7.30
N ILE A 8 -3.97 -7.65 -6.38
CA ILE A 8 -2.98 -7.44 -5.33
C ILE A 8 -2.00 -8.60 -5.41
N LYS A 9 -0.77 -8.32 -5.82
CA LYS A 9 0.29 -9.32 -5.88
C LYS A 9 1.16 -9.23 -4.65
N ILE A 10 1.36 -10.35 -3.99
CA ILE A 10 2.20 -10.45 -2.79
C ILE A 10 3.24 -11.52 -3.05
N GLY A 11 4.51 -11.16 -2.94
CA GLY A 11 5.62 -12.08 -3.15
C GLY A 11 5.79 -13.07 -2.01
N ASN A 12 6.96 -13.70 -1.98
CA ASN A 12 7.31 -14.71 -0.97
C ASN A 12 7.90 -14.03 0.27
N ASP A 13 7.69 -14.67 1.42
CA ASP A 13 8.29 -14.24 2.70
C ASP A 13 7.91 -12.81 3.09
N VAL A 14 6.67 -12.44 2.84
CA VAL A 14 6.12 -11.15 3.27
C VAL A 14 5.51 -11.33 4.66
N GLN A 15 5.90 -10.46 5.58
CA GLN A 15 5.37 -10.46 6.94
C GLN A 15 4.50 -9.24 7.17
N PHE A 16 3.26 -9.49 7.55
CA PHE A 16 2.29 -8.46 7.91
C PHE A 16 2.15 -8.40 9.42
N SER A 17 2.40 -7.25 9.98
CA SER A 17 2.08 -6.98 11.38
C SER A 17 0.58 -6.75 11.56
N PRO A 18 0.07 -6.68 12.79
CA PRO A 18 -1.36 -6.48 13.02
C PRO A 18 -1.92 -5.21 12.40
N ASN A 19 -3.19 -5.28 11.99
CA ASN A 19 -3.96 -4.13 11.49
C ASN A 19 -3.40 -3.49 10.22
N VAL A 20 -2.82 -4.28 9.33
CA VAL A 20 -2.43 -3.80 8.00
C VAL A 20 -3.64 -3.82 7.08
N LEU A 21 -3.87 -2.73 6.36
CA LEU A 21 -4.94 -2.60 5.38
C LEU A 21 -4.36 -2.41 3.99
N ILE A 22 -4.87 -3.17 3.01
CA ILE A 22 -4.44 -3.07 1.61
C ILE A 22 -5.68 -2.90 0.74
N TYR A 23 -5.66 -1.86 -0.11
CA TYR A 23 -6.72 -1.59 -1.08
C TYR A 23 -6.11 -1.38 -2.45
N ASP A 24 -6.68 -2.03 -3.49
CA ASP A 24 -6.33 -1.75 -4.88
C ASP A 24 -7.33 -0.84 -5.57
N HIS A 25 -8.24 -0.23 -4.80
CA HIS A 25 -9.32 0.57 -5.35
C HIS A 25 -9.79 1.64 -4.38
N ASP A 26 -10.40 2.67 -4.95
CA ASP A 26 -11.14 3.71 -4.25
C ASP A 26 -12.51 3.87 -4.88
N HIS A 27 -13.46 4.43 -4.15
CA HIS A 27 -14.70 4.90 -4.76
C HIS A 27 -14.38 6.06 -5.73
N ASP A 28 -15.00 6.03 -6.91
CA ASP A 28 -14.93 7.17 -7.83
C ASP A 28 -15.97 8.20 -7.39
N TYR A 29 -15.62 9.02 -6.42
CA TYR A 29 -16.52 10.03 -5.88
C TYR A 29 -16.79 11.17 -6.85
N LYS A 30 -15.99 11.28 -7.91
CA LYS A 30 -16.20 12.29 -8.99
C LYS A 30 -17.12 11.79 -10.09
N ALA A 31 -17.47 10.51 -10.08
CA ALA A 31 -18.42 9.98 -11.04
C ALA A 31 -19.81 10.60 -10.82
N GLU A 32 -20.64 10.62 -11.87
CA GLU A 32 -22.02 11.04 -11.76
C GLU A 32 -22.73 10.16 -10.72
N GLY A 33 -23.39 10.79 -9.76
CA GLY A 33 -24.00 10.10 -8.63
C GLY A 33 -23.05 9.89 -7.43
N GLY A 34 -21.78 10.28 -7.56
CA GLY A 34 -20.79 10.19 -6.47
C GLY A 34 -20.59 8.78 -5.98
N VAL A 35 -20.41 8.61 -4.67
CA VAL A 35 -20.17 7.29 -4.03
C VAL A 35 -21.33 6.33 -4.26
N LYS A 36 -22.56 6.85 -4.35
CA LYS A 36 -23.77 6.05 -4.60
C LYS A 36 -23.73 5.32 -5.94
N SER A 37 -22.94 5.81 -6.90
CA SER A 37 -22.84 5.19 -8.21
C SER A 37 -22.24 3.79 -8.15
N MET A 38 -21.54 3.46 -7.06
CA MET A 38 -20.78 2.22 -6.90
C MET A 38 -19.70 2.04 -7.98
N LYS A 39 -19.20 3.14 -8.52
CA LYS A 39 -18.06 3.13 -9.43
C LYS A 39 -16.76 3.24 -8.63
N TYR A 40 -15.73 2.56 -9.14
CA TYR A 40 -14.44 2.46 -8.45
C TYR A 40 -13.31 2.83 -9.40
N ILE A 41 -12.25 3.39 -8.83
CA ILE A 41 -10.97 3.55 -9.49
C ILE A 41 -10.08 2.41 -8.99
N GLU A 42 -9.57 1.58 -9.91
CA GLU A 42 -8.79 0.41 -9.58
C GLU A 42 -7.37 0.56 -10.11
N THR A 43 -6.39 0.32 -9.26
CA THR A 43 -4.98 0.31 -9.65
C THR A 43 -4.27 -0.80 -8.87
N PRO A 44 -3.68 -1.78 -9.56
CA PRO A 44 -3.06 -2.92 -8.89
C PRO A 44 -2.01 -2.52 -7.86
N VAL A 45 -1.91 -3.34 -6.82
CA VAL A 45 -0.90 -3.23 -5.78
C VAL A 45 0.08 -4.38 -5.94
N SER A 46 1.36 -4.10 -5.80
CA SER A 46 2.43 -5.09 -5.89
C SER A 46 3.34 -5.01 -4.68
N ILE A 47 3.57 -6.13 -4.04
CA ILE A 47 4.50 -6.26 -2.91
C ILE A 47 5.52 -7.32 -3.29
N GLY A 48 6.80 -6.96 -3.24
CA GLY A 48 7.89 -7.86 -3.58
C GLY A 48 8.14 -8.96 -2.55
N ASN A 49 9.32 -9.55 -2.62
CA ASN A 49 9.72 -10.64 -1.73
C ASN A 49 10.42 -10.10 -0.49
N ASN A 50 10.31 -10.84 0.62
CA ASN A 50 11.02 -10.54 1.86
C ASN A 50 10.74 -9.11 2.35
N VAL A 51 9.47 -8.74 2.39
CA VAL A 51 9.02 -7.41 2.83
C VAL A 51 8.41 -7.52 4.22
N TRP A 52 8.76 -6.59 5.08
CA TRP A 52 8.14 -6.47 6.41
C TRP A 52 7.29 -5.22 6.46
N ILE A 53 6.01 -5.41 6.76
CA ILE A 53 5.03 -4.31 6.85
C ILE A 53 4.64 -4.13 8.30
N GLY A 54 4.99 -2.98 8.85
CA GLY A 54 4.72 -2.64 10.24
C GLY A 54 3.24 -2.49 10.56
N ALA A 55 2.91 -2.56 11.85
CA ALA A 55 1.54 -2.51 12.32
C ALA A 55 0.81 -1.22 11.93
N ASN A 56 -0.48 -1.30 11.71
CA ASN A 56 -1.36 -0.17 11.40
C ASN A 56 -0.96 0.58 10.12
N THR A 57 -0.31 -0.11 9.20
CA THR A 57 0.05 0.44 7.89
C THR A 57 -1.15 0.35 6.94
N VAL A 58 -1.34 1.38 6.14
CA VAL A 58 -2.35 1.41 5.07
C VAL A 58 -1.62 1.46 3.73
N ILE A 59 -1.91 0.47 2.87
CA ILE A 59 -1.33 0.40 1.53
C ILE A 59 -2.44 0.70 0.54
N LEU A 60 -2.27 1.78 -0.22
CA LEU A 60 -3.28 2.30 -1.13
C LEU A 60 -3.07 1.79 -2.55
N ARG A 61 -4.12 1.94 -3.38
CA ARG A 61 -4.07 1.54 -4.78
C ARG A 61 -2.85 2.10 -5.50
N GLY A 62 -2.28 1.31 -6.38
CA GLY A 62 -1.11 1.69 -7.16
C GLY A 62 0.22 1.58 -6.42
N ALA A 63 0.22 1.20 -5.16
CA ALA A 63 1.46 1.02 -4.42
C ALA A 63 2.28 -0.12 -5.01
N SER A 64 3.59 0.10 -5.12
CA SER A 64 4.54 -0.91 -5.58
C SER A 64 5.71 -0.94 -4.59
N ILE A 65 5.82 -2.03 -3.85
CA ILE A 65 6.84 -2.18 -2.81
C ILE A 65 7.88 -3.16 -3.30
N GLY A 66 9.13 -2.71 -3.38
CA GLY A 66 10.25 -3.53 -3.87
C GLY A 66 10.70 -4.59 -2.86
N ASP A 67 11.56 -5.49 -3.32
CA ASP A 67 12.08 -6.58 -2.50
C ASP A 67 12.90 -6.05 -1.33
N ASN A 68 12.87 -6.78 -0.23
CA ASN A 68 13.64 -6.48 0.98
C ASN A 68 13.32 -5.12 1.60
N ALA A 69 12.15 -4.58 1.32
CA ALA A 69 11.73 -3.32 1.89
C ALA A 69 11.15 -3.53 3.29
N VAL A 70 11.28 -2.51 4.12
CA VAL A 70 10.64 -2.45 5.44
C VAL A 70 9.74 -1.22 5.47
N ILE A 71 8.48 -1.45 5.82
CA ILE A 71 7.51 -0.36 5.97
C ILE A 71 7.32 -0.09 7.45
N ALA A 72 7.66 1.11 7.89
CA ALA A 72 7.52 1.47 9.30
C ALA A 72 6.06 1.47 9.73
N ALA A 73 5.82 1.12 10.99
CA ALA A 73 4.46 1.09 11.56
C ALA A 73 3.74 2.43 11.40
N GLY A 74 2.44 2.36 11.13
CA GLY A 74 1.61 3.55 10.99
C GLY A 74 1.78 4.30 9.68
N SER A 75 2.53 3.75 8.72
CA SER A 75 2.76 4.40 7.44
C SER A 75 1.54 4.34 6.54
N ILE A 76 1.44 5.32 5.65
CA ILE A 76 0.50 5.32 4.53
C ILE A 76 1.33 5.22 3.25
N VAL A 77 1.17 4.11 2.54
CA VAL A 77 1.99 3.81 1.36
C VAL A 77 1.17 4.05 0.10
N LYS A 78 1.65 4.93 -0.76
CA LYS A 78 1.15 5.11 -2.12
C LYS A 78 2.35 5.35 -3.04
N GLY A 79 2.26 4.88 -4.29
CA GLY A 79 3.38 4.98 -5.21
C GLY A 79 4.44 3.92 -4.94
N THR A 80 5.65 4.19 -5.37
CA THR A 80 6.73 3.20 -5.37
C THR A 80 7.62 3.33 -4.14
N VAL A 81 7.85 2.20 -3.48
CA VAL A 81 8.88 2.05 -2.45
C VAL A 81 10.01 1.23 -3.06
N PRO A 82 11.20 1.80 -3.20
CA PRO A 82 12.33 1.07 -3.79
C PRO A 82 12.72 -0.17 -2.98
N SER A 83 13.36 -1.12 -3.64
CA SER A 83 13.94 -2.29 -2.97
C SER A 83 15.01 -1.87 -1.96
N ASN A 84 15.18 -2.67 -0.92
CA ASN A 84 16.23 -2.48 0.10
C ASN A 84 16.13 -1.12 0.81
N CYS A 85 14.92 -0.65 1.03
CA CYS A 85 14.66 0.63 1.70
C CYS A 85 13.79 0.45 2.93
N LEU A 86 14.00 1.29 3.92
CA LEU A 86 13.05 1.54 4.99
C LEU A 86 12.19 2.73 4.57
N PHE A 87 10.90 2.52 4.49
CA PHE A 87 9.91 3.56 4.17
C PHE A 87 9.27 4.06 5.45
N LEU A 88 9.26 5.37 5.61
CA LEU A 88 8.62 6.03 6.75
C LEU A 88 7.77 7.18 6.23
N ASN A 89 6.47 7.16 6.58
CA ASN A 89 5.55 8.24 6.29
C ASN A 89 4.83 8.63 7.58
N ILE A 90 5.35 9.63 8.27
CA ILE A 90 4.80 10.11 9.54
C ILE A 90 3.60 11.02 9.30
N LYS A 91 3.64 11.80 8.22
CA LYS A 91 2.60 12.75 7.80
C LYS A 91 2.43 12.68 6.30
N THR A 92 1.34 13.23 5.79
CA THR A 92 1.02 13.20 4.36
C THR A 92 2.16 13.70 3.47
N ASP A 93 2.93 14.67 3.93
CA ASP A 93 4.02 15.29 3.19
C ASP A 93 5.41 14.99 3.79
N ASP A 94 5.50 14.13 4.80
CA ASP A 94 6.76 13.78 5.45
C ASP A 94 7.10 12.32 5.16
N ILE A 95 7.51 12.07 3.93
CA ILE A 95 7.85 10.73 3.45
C ILE A 95 9.36 10.60 3.40
N ARG A 96 9.88 9.53 3.98
CA ARG A 96 11.31 9.27 4.02
C ARG A 96 11.65 7.88 3.49
N PHE A 97 12.74 7.82 2.75
CA PHE A 97 13.32 6.57 2.26
C PHE A 97 14.75 6.48 2.80
N MET A 98 15.03 5.37 3.49
CA MET A 98 16.35 5.13 4.03
C MET A 98 16.87 3.79 3.52
N SER A 99 18.12 3.77 3.08
CA SER A 99 18.77 2.53 2.65
C SER A 99 19.00 1.61 3.86
N ILE A 100 18.77 0.33 3.67
CA ILE A 100 18.99 -0.68 4.70
C ILE A 100 19.87 -1.83 4.23
#